data_bdca8d37490d313d44d45330c981d2cc
#
_entry.id   bdca8d37490d313d44d45330c981d2cc
#
_cell.length_a   1.000
_cell.length_b   1.000
_cell.length_c   1.000
_cell.angle_alpha   90.00
_cell.angle_beta   90.00
_cell.angle_gamma   90.00
#
_symmetry.space_group_name_H-M   'P 1'
#
loop_
_entity.id
_entity.type
_entity.pdbx_description
1 polymer ?
#
loop_
_entity_poly.entity_id
_entity_poly.type
_entity_poly.pdbx_seq_one_letter_code
_entity_poly.pdbx_strand_id
1 'polypeptide(L)'
;MRALIFDTETTGRVEPDLIEAAWLAVSDLKTLEVEEQFVQRYRPAKPIEMGAMAVHHILEEDLLESPPASSFQLPEDTGYLVGHSIDYDWGVIGRPDVKRICTYAMTRKLWPEVDSHSQSALMYHFSKNKHKTRDNLKNAHSALADVKFCRILLNKVILSVRPNSWEDLWEFSERARIPETMPFGKHKGVKIADLPDDYRRWALNNLTDMDSYLRKALEA
;
A
#
# COMPACT_ATOMS: atom_id res chain seq x y z
N MET A 1 2.37 20.64 4.59
CA MET A 1 2.64 19.18 4.45
C MET A 1 1.75 18.67 3.35
N ARG A 2 2.32 17.98 2.37
CA ARG A 2 1.59 17.38 1.25
C ARG A 2 1.52 15.85 1.40
N ALA A 3 0.60 15.24 0.68
CA ALA A 3 0.49 13.80 0.58
C ALA A 3 1.13 13.33 -0.73
N LEU A 4 1.90 12.25 -0.67
CA LEU A 4 2.41 11.55 -1.84
C LEU A 4 1.63 10.24 -2.01
N ILE A 5 0.94 10.09 -3.14
CA ILE A 5 0.42 8.79 -3.56
C ILE A 5 1.62 8.06 -4.14
N PHE A 6 2.08 7.02 -3.47
CA PHE A 6 3.41 6.44 -3.62
C PHE A 6 3.35 4.94 -3.89
N ASP A 7 4.26 4.45 -4.69
CA ASP A 7 4.42 3.03 -5.01
C ASP A 7 5.86 2.73 -5.41
N THR A 8 6.31 1.48 -5.22
CA THR A 8 7.65 1.03 -5.55
C THR A 8 7.66 -0.33 -6.24
N GLU A 9 8.58 -0.50 -7.21
CA GLU A 9 8.98 -1.82 -7.68
C GLU A 9 10.32 -2.20 -7.04
N THR A 10 10.53 -3.50 -6.82
CA THR A 10 11.63 -3.98 -6.01
C THR A 10 12.25 -5.27 -6.55
N THR A 11 13.46 -5.60 -6.07
CA THR A 11 14.15 -6.84 -6.45
C THR A 11 13.47 -8.13 -5.98
N GLY A 12 12.55 -8.06 -5.02
CA GLY A 12 11.88 -9.23 -4.43
C GLY A 12 11.09 -8.86 -3.19
N ARG A 13 10.78 -9.84 -2.34
CA ARG A 13 9.95 -9.62 -1.14
C ARG A 13 10.75 -9.61 0.17
N VAL A 14 11.88 -10.29 0.22
CA VAL A 14 12.69 -10.43 1.44
C VAL A 14 13.88 -9.50 1.35
N GLU A 15 13.97 -8.53 2.27
CA GLU A 15 15.00 -7.50 2.26
C GLU A 15 15.22 -6.89 0.86
N PRO A 16 14.18 -6.36 0.21
CA PRO A 16 14.25 -5.94 -1.18
C PRO A 16 15.06 -4.66 -1.35
N ASP A 17 15.71 -4.53 -2.50
CA ASP A 17 16.23 -3.24 -2.98
C ASP A 17 15.20 -2.57 -3.87
N LEU A 18 15.16 -1.23 -3.83
CA LEU A 18 14.34 -0.39 -4.69
C LEU A 18 14.86 -0.44 -6.13
N ILE A 19 13.97 -0.63 -7.11
CA ILE A 19 14.30 -0.56 -8.54
C ILE A 19 13.50 0.49 -9.32
N GLU A 20 12.29 0.83 -8.89
CA GLU A 20 11.52 1.97 -9.40
C GLU A 20 10.73 2.58 -8.26
N ALA A 21 10.67 3.92 -8.20
CA ALA A 21 9.78 4.65 -7.31
C ALA A 21 8.96 5.65 -8.10
N ALA A 22 7.70 5.79 -7.77
CA ALA A 22 6.83 6.80 -8.33
C ALA A 22 5.95 7.44 -7.27
N TRP A 23 5.61 8.72 -7.48
CA TRP A 23 4.57 9.39 -6.71
C TRP A 23 3.79 10.42 -7.51
N LEU A 24 2.61 10.69 -7.02
CA LEU A 24 1.81 11.85 -7.36
C LEU A 24 1.68 12.70 -6.10
N ALA A 25 2.20 13.92 -6.11
CA ALA A 25 2.04 14.86 -5.01
C ALA A 25 0.68 15.56 -5.11
N VAL A 26 -0.06 15.54 -4.01
CA VAL A 26 -1.39 16.14 -3.90
C VAL A 26 -1.50 16.88 -2.57
N SER A 27 -2.03 18.12 -2.57
CA SER A 27 -2.28 18.88 -1.34
C SER A 27 -3.77 18.92 -1.01
N ASP A 28 -4.62 19.09 -2.00
CA ASP A 28 -6.07 19.16 -1.80
C ASP A 28 -6.69 17.76 -1.73
N LEU A 29 -7.21 17.42 -0.54
CA LEU A 29 -7.87 16.15 -0.27
C LEU A 29 -9.13 15.93 -1.10
N LYS A 30 -9.88 16.99 -1.46
CA LYS A 30 -11.18 16.86 -2.12
C LYS A 30 -11.04 16.63 -3.63
N THR A 31 -10.12 17.34 -4.25
CA THR A 31 -9.90 17.27 -5.71
C THR A 31 -8.89 16.22 -6.09
N LEU A 32 -7.94 15.92 -5.20
CA LEU A 32 -6.74 15.12 -5.48
C LEU A 32 -6.02 15.64 -6.74
N GLU A 33 -6.00 16.96 -6.93
CA GLU A 33 -5.26 17.59 -8.02
C GLU A 33 -3.77 17.26 -7.89
N VAL A 34 -3.17 16.84 -8.99
CA VAL A 34 -1.77 16.44 -9.03
C VAL A 34 -0.92 17.68 -9.30
N GLU A 35 -0.14 18.07 -8.31
CA GLU A 35 0.80 19.21 -8.40
C GLU A 35 2.14 18.80 -9.01
N GLU A 36 2.58 17.56 -8.71
CA GLU A 36 3.83 17.02 -9.19
C GLU A 36 3.69 15.52 -9.45
N GLN A 37 4.31 15.04 -10.53
CA GLN A 37 4.47 13.63 -10.84
C GLN A 37 5.95 13.31 -10.90
N PHE A 38 6.35 12.27 -10.20
CA PHE A 38 7.71 11.74 -10.21
C PHE A 38 7.69 10.26 -10.60
N VAL A 39 8.72 9.84 -11.36
CA VAL A 39 9.06 8.44 -11.58
C VAL A 39 10.56 8.34 -11.83
N GLN A 40 11.24 7.43 -11.16
CA GLN A 40 12.67 7.21 -11.31
C GLN A 40 13.00 5.73 -11.10
N ARG A 41 13.82 5.18 -11.99
CA ARG A 41 14.46 3.87 -11.81
C ARG A 41 15.74 3.99 -11.01
N TYR A 42 16.08 2.93 -10.30
CA TYR A 42 17.24 2.83 -9.43
C TYR A 42 17.98 1.53 -9.69
N ARG A 43 19.32 1.57 -9.58
CA ARG A 43 20.17 0.40 -9.68
C ARG A 43 20.26 -0.26 -8.31
N PRO A 44 19.78 -1.52 -8.18
CA PRO A 44 19.88 -2.27 -6.93
C PRO A 44 21.31 -2.77 -6.68
N ALA A 45 21.61 -3.14 -5.42
CA ALA A 45 22.84 -3.84 -5.06
C ALA A 45 22.69 -5.37 -5.16
N LYS A 46 21.45 -5.86 -5.20
CA LYS A 46 21.10 -7.30 -5.28
C LYS A 46 20.50 -7.63 -6.66
N PRO A 47 20.63 -8.87 -7.14
CA PRO A 47 19.93 -9.35 -8.33
C PRO A 47 18.40 -9.25 -8.18
N ILE A 48 17.70 -9.10 -9.30
CA ILE A 48 16.24 -9.13 -9.34
C ILE A 48 15.77 -10.60 -9.31
N GLU A 49 14.91 -10.93 -8.35
CA GLU A 49 14.28 -12.25 -8.27
C GLU A 49 13.37 -12.48 -9.50
N MET A 50 13.37 -13.69 -10.06
CA MET A 50 12.54 -14.04 -11.22
C MET A 50 11.05 -13.80 -10.95
N GLY A 51 10.60 -14.01 -9.70
CA GLY A 51 9.22 -13.74 -9.29
C GLY A 51 8.85 -12.25 -9.32
N ALA A 52 9.78 -11.35 -8.98
CA ALA A 52 9.61 -9.91 -9.07
C ALA A 52 9.64 -9.46 -10.55
N MET A 53 10.64 -9.92 -11.30
CA MET A 53 10.77 -9.66 -12.74
C MET A 53 9.53 -10.09 -13.53
N ALA A 54 8.92 -11.21 -13.18
CA ALA A 54 7.68 -11.68 -13.81
C ALA A 54 6.47 -10.78 -13.55
N VAL A 55 6.54 -9.90 -12.55
CA VAL A 55 5.48 -8.95 -12.19
C VAL A 55 5.71 -7.60 -12.88
N HIS A 56 6.85 -6.96 -12.66
CA HIS A 56 7.13 -5.60 -13.17
C HIS A 56 7.85 -5.56 -14.52
N HIS A 57 8.39 -6.68 -15.00
CA HIS A 57 9.08 -6.82 -16.30
C HIS A 57 10.29 -5.88 -16.50
N ILE A 58 10.88 -5.34 -15.43
CA ILE A 58 12.10 -4.55 -15.48
C ILE A 58 13.29 -5.51 -15.45
N LEU A 59 14.23 -5.37 -16.40
CA LEU A 59 15.43 -6.17 -16.49
C LEU A 59 16.61 -5.45 -15.82
N GLU A 60 17.63 -6.20 -15.41
CA GLU A 60 18.83 -5.62 -14.79
C GLU A 60 19.56 -4.64 -15.74
N GLU A 61 19.58 -4.97 -17.05
CA GLU A 61 20.15 -4.11 -18.08
C GLU A 61 19.42 -2.77 -18.23
N ASP A 62 18.14 -2.67 -17.89
CA ASP A 62 17.37 -1.43 -17.90
C ASP A 62 17.81 -0.45 -16.79
N LEU A 63 18.57 -0.94 -15.81
CA LEU A 63 18.94 -0.20 -14.60
C LEU A 63 20.42 0.19 -14.55
N LEU A 64 21.23 -0.20 -15.53
CA LEU A 64 22.68 0.00 -15.52
C LEU A 64 23.09 1.46 -15.38
N GLU A 65 22.38 2.36 -16.07
CA GLU A 65 22.62 3.81 -16.05
C GLU A 65 21.81 4.55 -14.97
N SER A 66 21.02 3.81 -14.18
CA SER A 66 20.20 4.40 -13.12
C SER A 66 21.04 4.73 -11.89
N PRO A 67 20.68 5.77 -11.12
CA PRO A 67 21.33 6.07 -9.85
C PRO A 67 21.18 4.89 -8.86
N PRO A 68 22.10 4.74 -7.90
CA PRO A 68 21.99 3.65 -6.91
C PRO A 68 20.73 3.80 -6.07
N ALA A 69 20.12 2.67 -5.67
CA ALA A 69 18.92 2.63 -4.82
C ALA A 69 19.10 3.43 -3.51
N SER A 70 20.31 3.45 -2.96
CA SER A 70 20.66 4.22 -1.76
C SER A 70 20.59 5.74 -1.91
N SER A 71 20.47 6.26 -3.14
CA SER A 71 20.32 7.69 -3.39
C SER A 71 18.88 8.18 -3.34
N PHE A 72 17.91 7.26 -3.17
CA PHE A 72 16.49 7.64 -3.06
C PHE A 72 16.24 8.50 -1.82
N GLN A 73 15.50 9.58 -1.99
CA GLN A 73 15.05 10.44 -0.90
C GLN A 73 13.62 10.93 -1.16
N LEU A 74 12.80 10.93 -0.12
CA LEU A 74 11.51 11.60 -0.17
C LEU A 74 11.69 13.13 -0.08
N PRO A 75 10.78 13.91 -0.69
CA PRO A 75 10.71 15.34 -0.44
C PRO A 75 10.52 15.66 1.05
N GLU A 76 11.25 16.66 1.57
CA GLU A 76 11.27 17.01 3.00
C GLU A 76 9.90 17.44 3.55
N ASP A 77 9.02 17.99 2.71
CA ASP A 77 7.70 18.45 3.09
C ASP A 77 6.62 17.34 3.06
N THR A 78 7.01 16.07 2.85
CA THR A 78 6.11 14.92 2.85
C THR A 78 5.52 14.69 4.23
N GLY A 79 4.20 14.86 4.37
CA GLY A 79 3.49 14.59 5.61
C GLY A 79 2.78 13.24 5.62
N TYR A 80 2.34 12.79 4.44
CA TYR A 80 1.59 11.54 4.29
C TYR A 80 2.10 10.75 3.10
N LEU A 81 2.29 9.43 3.30
CA LEU A 81 2.43 8.46 2.22
C LEU A 81 1.11 7.71 2.06
N VAL A 82 0.56 7.74 0.86
CA VAL A 82 -0.67 7.05 0.50
C VAL A 82 -0.35 5.95 -0.50
N GLY A 83 -0.70 4.71 -0.22
CA GLY A 83 -0.43 3.60 -1.14
C GLY A 83 -1.39 2.43 -0.96
N HIS A 84 -1.29 1.47 -1.85
CA HIS A 84 -2.07 0.24 -1.76
C HIS A 84 -1.20 -0.87 -1.15
N SER A 85 -1.35 -1.10 0.16
CA SER A 85 -0.43 -1.86 1.02
C SER A 85 0.86 -1.09 1.36
N ILE A 86 0.76 0.21 1.55
CA ILE A 86 1.85 1.18 1.74
C ILE A 86 2.95 0.77 2.74
N ASP A 87 2.67 -0.13 3.67
CA ASP A 87 3.65 -0.55 4.67
C ASP A 87 4.85 -1.28 4.06
N TYR A 88 4.63 -1.97 2.94
CA TYR A 88 5.69 -2.58 2.17
C TYR A 88 6.62 -1.50 1.56
N ASP A 89 6.05 -0.57 0.80
CA ASP A 89 6.79 0.51 0.14
C ASP A 89 7.54 1.41 1.15
N TRP A 90 6.87 1.73 2.25
CA TRP A 90 7.47 2.46 3.36
C TRP A 90 8.67 1.70 3.98
N GLY A 91 8.56 0.36 4.05
CA GLY A 91 9.65 -0.51 4.50
C GLY A 91 10.86 -0.46 3.56
N VAL A 92 10.61 -0.52 2.24
CA VAL A 92 11.62 -0.48 1.18
C VAL A 92 12.47 0.80 1.25
N ILE A 93 11.84 1.93 1.54
CA ILE A 93 12.52 3.25 1.60
C ILE A 93 13.08 3.60 2.98
N GLY A 94 13.27 2.62 3.86
CA GLY A 94 13.95 2.82 5.14
C GLY A 94 13.09 3.35 6.28
N ARG A 95 11.76 3.27 6.17
CA ARG A 95 10.80 3.61 7.23
C ARG A 95 10.88 5.07 7.70
N PRO A 96 10.80 6.06 6.81
CA PRO A 96 10.83 7.47 7.20
C PRO A 96 9.70 7.81 8.18
N ASP A 97 9.89 8.85 9.00
CA ASP A 97 8.89 9.33 9.96
C ASP A 97 7.80 10.14 9.26
N VAL A 98 6.85 9.43 8.62
CA VAL A 98 5.71 9.99 7.91
C VAL A 98 4.44 9.19 8.21
N LYS A 99 3.28 9.84 8.16
CA LYS A 99 1.99 9.17 8.34
C LYS A 99 1.63 8.34 7.10
N ARG A 100 1.16 7.11 7.31
CA ARG A 100 0.83 6.16 6.23
C ARG A 100 -0.66 5.96 6.10
N ILE A 101 -1.18 6.15 4.89
CA ILE A 101 -2.59 5.94 4.54
C ILE A 101 -2.69 4.76 3.59
N CYS A 102 -3.34 3.67 4.02
CA CYS A 102 -3.40 2.41 3.28
C CYS A 102 -4.75 2.22 2.58
N THR A 103 -4.79 2.39 1.26
CA THR A 103 -6.02 2.20 0.48
C THR A 103 -6.49 0.75 0.50
N TYR A 104 -5.58 -0.25 0.58
CA TYR A 104 -5.94 -1.65 0.73
C TYR A 104 -6.75 -1.91 2.00
N ALA A 105 -6.29 -1.42 3.15
CA ALA A 105 -7.00 -1.58 4.43
C ALA A 105 -8.35 -0.88 4.40
N MET A 106 -8.39 0.36 3.89
CA MET A 106 -9.63 1.14 3.82
C MET A 106 -10.66 0.50 2.89
N THR A 107 -10.25 -0.02 1.73
CA THR A 107 -11.18 -0.69 0.80
C THR A 107 -11.73 -1.99 1.36
N ARG A 108 -10.93 -2.76 2.09
CA ARG A 108 -11.42 -3.95 2.82
C ARG A 108 -12.47 -3.63 3.87
N LYS A 109 -12.31 -2.50 4.55
CA LYS A 109 -13.26 -2.04 5.58
C LYS A 109 -14.56 -1.52 4.96
N LEU A 110 -14.48 -0.80 3.84
CA LEU A 110 -15.63 -0.16 3.20
C LEU A 110 -16.44 -1.10 2.31
N TRP A 111 -15.78 -2.06 1.65
CA TRP A 111 -16.42 -2.99 0.70
C TRP A 111 -16.00 -4.43 0.99
N PRO A 112 -16.35 -4.97 2.19
CA PRO A 112 -15.92 -6.31 2.61
C PRO A 112 -16.46 -7.45 1.74
N GLU A 113 -17.51 -7.19 0.94
CA GLU A 113 -18.14 -8.14 0.04
C GLU A 113 -17.35 -8.37 -1.26
N VAL A 114 -16.36 -7.55 -1.56
CA VAL A 114 -15.54 -7.70 -2.77
C VAL A 114 -14.60 -8.90 -2.60
N ASP A 115 -14.59 -9.79 -3.56
CA ASP A 115 -13.85 -11.06 -3.53
C ASP A 115 -12.33 -10.89 -3.53
N SER A 116 -11.83 -9.77 -4.08
CA SER A 116 -10.42 -9.41 -4.09
C SER A 116 -10.22 -7.90 -3.94
N HIS A 117 -9.31 -7.51 -3.05
CA HIS A 117 -8.94 -6.11 -2.81
C HIS A 117 -7.62 -5.72 -3.47
N SER A 118 -7.10 -6.51 -4.44
CA SER A 118 -5.99 -6.02 -5.26
C SER A 118 -6.40 -4.79 -6.07
N GLN A 119 -5.45 -3.91 -6.40
CA GLN A 119 -5.73 -2.70 -7.19
C GLN A 119 -6.49 -3.04 -8.48
N SER A 120 -6.02 -4.02 -9.23
CA SER A 120 -6.64 -4.44 -10.49
C SER A 120 -8.07 -4.94 -10.31
N ALA A 121 -8.34 -5.74 -9.27
CA ALA A 121 -9.70 -6.22 -8.98
C ALA A 121 -10.65 -5.07 -8.63
N LEU A 122 -10.21 -4.15 -7.77
CA LEU A 122 -10.98 -2.96 -7.40
C LEU A 122 -11.22 -2.04 -8.59
N MET A 123 -10.25 -1.89 -9.51
CA MET A 123 -10.43 -1.14 -10.74
C MET A 123 -11.54 -1.74 -11.60
N TYR A 124 -11.64 -3.08 -11.70
CA TYR A 124 -12.78 -3.73 -12.36
C TYR A 124 -14.09 -3.59 -11.60
N HIS A 125 -14.04 -3.70 -10.26
CA HIS A 125 -15.24 -3.58 -9.41
C HIS A 125 -15.91 -2.21 -9.58
N PHE A 126 -15.14 -1.11 -9.57
CA PHE A 126 -15.67 0.25 -9.70
C PHE A 126 -15.89 0.71 -11.15
N SER A 127 -15.49 -0.08 -12.13
CA SER A 127 -15.56 0.31 -13.53
C SER A 127 -16.94 0.10 -14.14
N LYS A 128 -17.44 1.12 -14.86
CA LYS A 128 -18.59 1.03 -15.75
C LYS A 128 -18.24 0.44 -17.12
N ASN A 129 -16.95 0.48 -17.52
CA ASN A 129 -16.47 -0.04 -18.80
C ASN A 129 -15.26 -0.95 -18.59
N LYS A 130 -15.53 -2.26 -18.43
CA LYS A 130 -14.51 -3.27 -18.20
C LYS A 130 -13.50 -3.44 -19.33
N HIS A 131 -13.90 -3.17 -20.59
CA HIS A 131 -12.99 -3.22 -21.73
C HIS A 131 -11.91 -2.13 -21.60
N LYS A 132 -12.31 -0.88 -21.34
CA LYS A 132 -11.37 0.22 -21.10
C LYS A 132 -10.48 -0.05 -19.89
N THR A 133 -11.05 -0.59 -18.81
CA THR A 133 -10.28 -0.97 -17.63
C THR A 133 -9.23 -2.02 -17.94
N ARG A 134 -9.58 -3.07 -18.69
CA ARG A 134 -8.64 -4.08 -19.14
C ARG A 134 -7.46 -3.47 -19.91
N ASP A 135 -7.75 -2.53 -20.82
CA ASP A 135 -6.70 -1.90 -21.62
C ASP A 135 -5.78 -1.01 -20.77
N ASN A 136 -6.32 -0.29 -19.79
CA ASN A 136 -5.54 0.49 -18.84
C ASN A 136 -4.64 -0.39 -17.96
N LEU A 137 -5.13 -1.56 -17.53
CA LEU A 137 -4.41 -2.49 -16.67
C LEU A 137 -3.29 -3.27 -17.38
N LYS A 138 -3.14 -3.15 -18.71
CA LYS A 138 -1.97 -3.71 -19.43
C LYS A 138 -0.64 -3.09 -18.98
N ASN A 139 -0.69 -1.90 -18.40
CA ASN A 139 0.47 -1.20 -17.83
C ASN A 139 0.55 -1.31 -16.29
N ALA A 140 -0.30 -2.14 -15.67
CA ALA A 140 -0.18 -2.45 -14.24
C ALA A 140 1.20 -3.06 -13.95
N HIS A 141 1.63 -2.95 -12.70
CA HIS A 141 2.98 -3.34 -12.28
C HIS A 141 4.10 -2.47 -12.89
N SER A 142 3.82 -1.18 -13.06
CA SER A 142 4.82 -0.15 -13.07
C SER A 142 4.44 0.87 -12.01
N ALA A 143 5.39 1.32 -11.19
CA ALA A 143 5.08 2.17 -10.05
C ALA A 143 4.24 3.41 -10.43
N LEU A 144 4.50 4.01 -11.61
CA LEU A 144 3.71 5.15 -12.09
C LEU A 144 2.25 4.79 -12.46
N ALA A 145 2.00 3.61 -13.01
CA ALA A 145 0.62 3.19 -13.29
C ALA A 145 -0.12 2.90 -11.97
N ASP A 146 0.56 2.27 -11.02
CA ASP A 146 -0.04 1.84 -9.76
C ASP A 146 -0.36 3.04 -8.84
N VAL A 147 0.44 4.11 -8.82
CA VAL A 147 0.04 5.36 -8.13
C VAL A 147 -1.18 6.03 -8.78
N LYS A 148 -1.33 5.95 -10.12
CA LYS A 148 -2.52 6.46 -10.81
C LYS A 148 -3.79 5.66 -10.46
N PHE A 149 -3.68 4.33 -10.37
CA PHE A 149 -4.78 3.48 -9.92
C PHE A 149 -5.08 3.72 -8.44
N CYS A 150 -4.06 3.81 -7.60
CA CYS A 150 -4.20 4.15 -6.19
C CYS A 150 -4.95 5.48 -5.99
N ARG A 151 -4.64 6.52 -6.79
CA ARG A 151 -5.37 7.81 -6.77
C ARG A 151 -6.87 7.64 -7.08
N ILE A 152 -7.22 6.79 -8.06
CA ILE A 152 -8.62 6.51 -8.37
C ILE A 152 -9.33 5.82 -7.20
N LEU A 153 -8.69 4.83 -6.57
CA LEU A 153 -9.23 4.13 -5.40
C LEU A 153 -9.33 5.07 -4.19
N LEU A 154 -8.33 5.90 -3.96
CA LEU A 154 -8.34 6.91 -2.91
C LEU A 154 -9.53 7.86 -3.06
N ASN A 155 -9.83 8.31 -4.28
CA ASN A 155 -11.01 9.13 -4.53
C ASN A 155 -12.32 8.41 -4.18
N LYS A 156 -12.43 7.09 -4.46
CA LYS A 156 -13.59 6.29 -4.04
C LYS A 156 -13.73 6.24 -2.51
N VAL A 157 -12.61 6.05 -1.81
CA VAL A 157 -12.58 6.06 -0.34
C VAL A 157 -13.02 7.42 0.19
N ILE A 158 -12.46 8.52 -0.31
CA ILE A 158 -12.79 9.88 0.13
C ILE A 158 -14.28 10.18 -0.08
N LEU A 159 -14.87 9.82 -1.21
CA LEU A 159 -16.30 10.01 -1.48
C LEU A 159 -17.20 9.22 -0.52
N SER A 160 -16.71 8.07 -0.02
CA SER A 160 -17.45 7.23 0.94
C SER A 160 -17.29 7.69 2.38
N VAL A 161 -16.06 8.03 2.80
CA VAL A 161 -15.71 8.41 4.19
C VAL A 161 -15.99 9.88 4.46
N ARG A 162 -15.83 10.75 3.43
CA ARG A 162 -15.98 12.22 3.50
C ARG A 162 -15.13 12.85 4.61
N PRO A 163 -13.82 12.58 4.67
CA PRO A 163 -12.93 13.16 5.66
C PRO A 163 -12.81 14.68 5.44
N ASN A 164 -12.62 15.45 6.52
CA ASN A 164 -12.43 16.89 6.44
C ASN A 164 -10.97 17.28 6.22
N SER A 165 -10.03 16.37 6.57
CA SER A 165 -8.59 16.59 6.52
C SER A 165 -7.83 15.32 6.18
N TRP A 166 -6.55 15.46 5.82
CA TRP A 166 -5.63 14.33 5.69
C TRP A 166 -5.46 13.58 7.00
N GLU A 167 -5.57 14.28 8.12
CA GLU A 167 -5.53 13.67 9.46
C GLU A 167 -6.71 12.74 9.70
N ASP A 168 -7.94 13.18 9.42
CA ASP A 168 -9.14 12.35 9.55
C ASP A 168 -9.04 11.07 8.68
N LEU A 169 -8.49 11.22 7.47
CA LEU A 169 -8.30 10.09 6.56
C LEU A 169 -7.24 9.13 7.07
N TRP A 170 -6.14 9.64 7.62
CA TRP A 170 -5.12 8.83 8.26
C TRP A 170 -5.67 8.07 9.47
N GLU A 171 -6.40 8.72 10.36
CA GLU A 171 -7.05 8.05 11.49
C GLU A 171 -8.02 6.96 11.04
N PHE A 172 -8.78 7.21 9.96
CA PHE A 172 -9.64 6.16 9.38
C PHE A 172 -8.81 5.00 8.85
N SER A 173 -7.71 5.27 8.15
CA SER A 173 -6.78 4.24 7.68
C SER A 173 -6.20 3.41 8.83
N GLU A 174 -5.78 4.06 9.93
CA GLU A 174 -5.25 3.36 11.11
C GLU A 174 -6.30 2.42 11.74
N ARG A 175 -7.54 2.89 11.89
CA ARG A 175 -8.65 2.04 12.37
C ARG A 175 -8.97 0.89 11.40
N ALA A 176 -8.91 1.14 10.09
CA ALA A 176 -9.20 0.13 9.07
C ALA A 176 -8.15 -1.01 9.01
N ARG A 177 -6.94 -0.79 9.51
CA ARG A 177 -5.87 -1.79 9.59
C ARG A 177 -6.07 -2.77 10.73
N ILE A 178 -6.83 -2.40 11.79
CA ILE A 178 -7.09 -3.27 12.92
C ILE A 178 -8.01 -4.41 12.45
N PRO A 179 -7.55 -5.68 12.48
CA PRO A 179 -8.36 -6.79 12.00
C PRO A 179 -9.52 -7.10 12.95
N GLU A 180 -10.69 -7.38 12.39
CA GLU A 180 -11.86 -7.84 13.17
C GLU A 180 -11.85 -9.35 13.38
N THR A 181 -11.14 -10.10 12.53
CA THR A 181 -11.04 -11.55 12.58
C THR A 181 -9.58 -12.00 12.58
N MET A 182 -9.32 -13.17 13.16
CA MET A 182 -7.99 -13.78 13.10
C MET A 182 -7.57 -14.04 11.66
N PRO A 183 -6.41 -13.50 11.20
CA PRO A 183 -5.98 -13.64 9.82
C PRO A 183 -5.34 -15.00 9.49
N PHE A 184 -4.93 -15.78 10.50
CA PHE A 184 -4.21 -17.05 10.32
C PHE A 184 -4.40 -18.02 11.49
N GLY A 185 -3.82 -19.21 11.36
CA GLY A 185 -3.74 -20.22 12.41
C GLY A 185 -5.06 -20.94 12.69
N LYS A 186 -5.14 -21.59 13.86
CA LYS A 186 -6.26 -22.44 14.28
C LYS A 186 -7.61 -21.70 14.26
N HIS A 187 -7.60 -20.41 14.58
CA HIS A 187 -8.80 -19.56 14.68
C HIS A 187 -8.98 -18.62 13.48
N LYS A 188 -8.37 -18.92 12.33
CA LYS A 188 -8.53 -18.12 11.11
C LYS A 188 -10.00 -17.88 10.78
N GLY A 189 -10.39 -16.60 10.59
CA GLY A 189 -11.76 -16.17 10.28
C GLY A 189 -12.68 -16.02 11.46
N VAL A 190 -12.30 -16.46 12.67
CA VAL A 190 -13.06 -16.22 13.91
C VAL A 190 -12.91 -14.75 14.29
N LYS A 191 -14.01 -14.11 14.74
CA LYS A 191 -13.93 -12.73 15.25
C LYS A 191 -13.01 -12.68 16.46
N ILE A 192 -12.16 -11.67 16.54
CA ILE A 192 -11.21 -11.50 17.65
C ILE A 192 -11.94 -11.35 18.99
N ALA A 193 -13.11 -10.68 18.99
CA ALA A 193 -13.96 -10.56 20.17
C ALA A 193 -14.51 -11.90 20.68
N ASP A 194 -14.62 -12.91 19.80
CA ASP A 194 -15.17 -14.24 20.14
C ASP A 194 -14.07 -15.28 20.43
N LEU A 195 -12.81 -14.86 20.45
CA LEU A 195 -11.68 -15.75 20.76
C LEU A 195 -11.68 -16.13 22.24
N PRO A 196 -11.34 -17.39 22.59
CA PRO A 196 -11.11 -17.77 23.97
C PRO A 196 -9.99 -16.93 24.63
N ASP A 197 -10.21 -16.52 25.89
CA ASP A 197 -9.24 -15.67 26.62
C ASP A 197 -7.87 -16.32 26.80
N ASP A 198 -7.82 -17.64 26.96
CA ASP A 198 -6.58 -18.41 27.05
C ASP A 198 -5.81 -18.35 25.73
N TYR A 199 -6.50 -18.45 24.59
CA TYR A 199 -5.87 -18.32 23.28
C TYR A 199 -5.37 -16.87 23.02
N ARG A 200 -6.15 -15.84 23.37
CA ARG A 200 -5.74 -14.43 23.24
C ARG A 200 -4.45 -14.17 24.02
N ARG A 201 -4.41 -14.59 25.29
CA ARG A 201 -3.21 -14.48 26.14
C ARG A 201 -2.03 -15.25 25.58
N TRP A 202 -2.27 -16.48 25.11
CA TRP A 202 -1.23 -17.28 24.47
C TRP A 202 -0.66 -16.58 23.23
N ALA A 203 -1.53 -16.06 22.33
CA ALA A 203 -1.12 -15.37 21.12
C ALA A 203 -0.25 -14.14 21.41
N LEU A 204 -0.67 -13.29 22.36
CA LEU A 204 0.07 -12.11 22.77
C LEU A 204 1.46 -12.43 23.35
N ASN A 205 1.61 -13.57 24.03
CA ASN A 205 2.86 -13.96 24.68
C ASN A 205 3.81 -14.76 23.77
N ASN A 206 3.29 -15.47 22.76
CA ASN A 206 4.08 -16.46 22.02
C ASN A 206 4.30 -16.11 20.54
N LEU A 207 3.49 -15.21 19.95
CA LEU A 207 3.69 -14.78 18.57
C LEU A 207 4.66 -13.59 18.53
N THR A 208 5.95 -13.89 18.31
CA THR A 208 7.04 -12.88 18.35
C THR A 208 6.97 -11.87 17.21
N ASP A 209 6.61 -12.31 16.01
CA ASP A 209 6.56 -11.48 14.79
C ASP A 209 5.14 -11.00 14.47
N MET A 210 4.34 -10.76 15.53
CA MET A 210 2.96 -10.33 15.37
C MET A 210 2.90 -8.91 14.82
N ASP A 211 2.10 -8.72 13.76
CA ASP A 211 1.74 -7.41 13.26
C ASP A 211 1.16 -6.51 14.35
N SER A 212 1.55 -5.24 14.39
CA SER A 212 1.17 -4.30 15.44
C SER A 212 -0.34 -4.03 15.51
N TYR A 213 -1.05 -4.09 14.39
CA TYR A 213 -2.51 -3.91 14.36
C TYR A 213 -3.24 -5.15 14.85
N LEU A 214 -2.72 -6.35 14.57
CA LEU A 214 -3.24 -7.59 15.16
C LEU A 214 -3.04 -7.58 16.67
N ARG A 215 -1.87 -7.14 17.16
CA ARG A 215 -1.60 -6.98 18.60
C ARG A 215 -2.63 -6.05 19.24
N LYS A 216 -2.84 -4.86 18.67
CA LYS A 216 -3.86 -3.90 19.14
C LYS A 216 -5.26 -4.52 19.20
N ALA A 217 -5.63 -5.33 18.18
CA ALA A 217 -6.93 -6.01 18.16
C ALA A 217 -7.07 -7.07 19.26
N LEU A 218 -6.00 -7.79 19.61
CA LEU A 218 -5.98 -8.80 20.65
C LEU A 218 -5.93 -8.20 22.06
N GLU A 219 -5.40 -6.99 22.23
CA GLU A 219 -5.32 -6.25 23.50
C GLU A 219 -6.62 -5.53 23.85
N ALA A 220 -7.49 -5.24 22.86
CA ALA A 220 -8.77 -4.59 23.05
C ALA A 220 -9.82 -5.53 23.68
#